data_bd6e79057a3d554b0b1ed95cf2347ec2
#
_entry.id   bd6e79057a3d554b0b1ed95cf2347ec2
#
_cell.length_a   1.000
_cell.length_b   1.000
_cell.length_c   1.000
_cell.angle_alpha   90.00
_cell.angle_beta   90.00
_cell.angle_gamma   90.00
#
_symmetry.space_group_name_H-M   'P 1'
#
loop_
_entity.id
_entity.type
_entity.pdbx_description
1 polymer ?
#
loop_
_entity_poly.entity_id
_entity_poly.type
_entity_poly.pdbx_seq_one_letter_code
_entity_poly.pdbx_strand_id
1 'polypeptide(L)'
;MDATTRANRNAWEAASTKRVREYPELLARAAAGTSLTALERDLLRPVLATGPDVVHWQSGHGADDIALLSAGARSVIGVDYSSVAAGAAQRRADELGVNCRYVVAALPGAPLADGCADLVYTGKGALIWMPDLDTWAADIVRLLRPSGHLFLYEEHPAAPLWSWDSDEPRIRPDRSYFAPSHVNDSFPANGAVQWQRTLASIVTSVIGAGLRLLHLAEHPAPFWRMGGVEAAAWNGRLPNAFSLLARRP
;
A
#
# COMPACT_ATOMS: atom_id res chain seq x y z
N MET A 1 2.34 -6.58 20.23
CA MET A 1 2.02 -5.26 19.62
C MET A 1 2.47 -4.17 20.57
N ASP A 2 3.40 -3.33 20.16
CA ASP A 2 3.89 -2.18 20.95
C ASP A 2 2.86 -1.04 21.03
N ALA A 3 3.17 -0.01 21.83
CA ALA A 3 2.25 1.11 22.08
C ALA A 3 1.95 1.93 20.79
N THR A 4 2.96 2.14 19.94
CA THR A 4 2.83 2.90 18.69
C THR A 4 1.93 2.17 17.70
N THR A 5 2.17 0.88 17.48
CA THR A 5 1.34 0.05 16.61
C THR A 5 -0.12 0.02 17.09
N ARG A 6 -0.35 -0.01 18.39
CA ARG A 6 -1.69 0.05 18.97
C ARG A 6 -2.36 1.40 18.73
N ALA A 7 -1.64 2.51 18.91
CA ALA A 7 -2.15 3.85 18.62
C ALA A 7 -2.51 4.00 17.13
N ASN A 8 -1.64 3.54 16.25
CA ASN A 8 -1.87 3.54 14.81
C ASN A 8 -3.13 2.73 14.42
N ARG A 9 -3.27 1.52 14.99
CA ARG A 9 -4.46 0.70 14.78
C ARG A 9 -5.74 1.43 15.22
N ASN A 10 -5.74 2.02 16.41
CA ASN A 10 -6.91 2.75 16.91
C ASN A 10 -7.28 3.94 16.02
N ALA A 11 -6.29 4.67 15.51
CA ALA A 11 -6.50 5.77 14.57
C ALA A 11 -7.14 5.28 13.26
N TRP A 12 -6.64 4.14 12.72
CA TRP A 12 -7.19 3.52 11.51
C TRP A 12 -8.59 2.94 11.70
N GLU A 13 -8.89 2.32 12.84
CA GLU A 13 -10.26 1.85 13.15
C GLU A 13 -11.24 3.01 13.17
N ALA A 14 -10.88 4.13 13.79
CA ALA A 14 -11.72 5.35 13.79
C ALA A 14 -11.90 5.92 12.38
N ALA A 15 -10.84 5.97 11.58
CA ALA A 15 -10.88 6.44 10.21
C ALA A 15 -11.70 5.50 9.29
N SER A 16 -11.53 4.19 9.45
CA SER A 16 -12.27 3.17 8.71
C SER A 16 -13.78 3.24 8.98
N THR A 17 -14.17 3.56 10.21
CA THR A 17 -15.59 3.74 10.57
C THR A 17 -16.25 4.88 9.78
N LYS A 18 -15.52 5.96 9.48
CA LYS A 18 -16.02 7.04 8.60
C LYS A 18 -16.25 6.53 7.17
N ARG A 19 -15.30 5.75 6.63
CA ARG A 19 -15.39 5.17 5.28
C ARG A 19 -16.50 4.14 5.11
N VAL A 20 -16.90 3.45 6.18
CA VAL A 20 -18.06 2.54 6.12
C VAL A 20 -19.37 3.27 5.81
N ARG A 21 -19.49 4.56 6.13
CA ARG A 21 -20.64 5.39 5.77
C ARG A 21 -20.72 5.67 4.26
N GLU A 22 -19.60 5.54 3.54
CA GLU A 22 -19.49 5.72 2.08
C GLU A 22 -19.58 4.37 1.35
N TYR A 23 -20.15 3.35 2.01
CA TYR A 23 -20.16 1.98 1.50
C TYR A 23 -20.77 1.82 0.09
N PRO A 24 -21.93 2.46 -0.25
CA PRO A 24 -22.52 2.31 -1.58
C PRO A 24 -21.61 2.86 -2.70
N GLU A 25 -20.98 4.01 -2.49
CA GLU A 25 -20.06 4.62 -3.44
C GLU A 25 -18.78 3.78 -3.58
N LEU A 26 -18.27 3.26 -2.48
CA LEU A 26 -17.10 2.38 -2.47
C LEU A 26 -17.40 1.05 -3.14
N LEU A 27 -18.62 0.51 -2.99
CA LEU A 27 -19.07 -0.70 -3.69
C LEU A 27 -19.13 -0.47 -5.21
N ALA A 28 -19.74 0.62 -5.65
CA ALA A 28 -19.83 0.97 -7.06
C ALA A 28 -18.46 1.18 -7.71
N ARG A 29 -17.54 1.86 -7.01
CA ARG A 29 -16.16 2.05 -7.47
C ARG A 29 -15.37 0.75 -7.55
N ALA A 30 -15.55 -0.14 -6.56
CA ALA A 30 -14.92 -1.45 -6.56
C ALA A 30 -15.45 -2.32 -7.72
N ALA A 31 -16.76 -2.35 -7.93
CA ALA A 31 -17.40 -3.08 -9.03
C ALA A 31 -16.88 -2.61 -10.40
N ALA A 32 -16.55 -1.32 -10.53
CA ALA A 32 -15.94 -0.80 -11.77
C ALA A 32 -14.51 -1.29 -12.02
N GLY A 33 -13.82 -1.86 -11.00
CA GLY A 33 -12.46 -2.40 -11.13
C GLY A 33 -11.38 -1.37 -11.50
N THR A 34 -11.61 -0.09 -11.21
CA THR A 34 -10.79 1.02 -11.70
C THR A 34 -9.82 1.61 -10.66
N SER A 35 -9.64 0.95 -9.52
CA SER A 35 -8.78 1.48 -8.44
C SER A 35 -7.28 1.39 -8.76
N LEU A 36 -6.86 0.44 -9.60
CA LEU A 36 -5.48 0.41 -10.08
C LEU A 36 -5.23 1.54 -11.08
N THR A 37 -4.15 2.27 -10.90
CA THR A 37 -3.70 3.29 -11.86
C THR A 37 -3.28 2.65 -13.19
N ALA A 38 -3.15 3.45 -14.24
CA ALA A 38 -2.63 2.98 -15.52
C ALA A 38 -1.21 2.39 -15.37
N LEU A 39 -0.36 3.04 -14.57
CA LEU A 39 0.98 2.57 -14.26
C LEU A 39 0.99 1.18 -13.62
N GLU A 40 0.15 0.97 -12.60
CA GLU A 40 0.06 -0.33 -11.92
C GLU A 40 -0.40 -1.42 -12.88
N ARG A 41 -1.43 -1.14 -13.69
CA ARG A 41 -1.90 -2.08 -14.71
C ARG A 41 -0.84 -2.44 -15.72
N ASP A 42 -0.05 -1.46 -16.18
CA ASP A 42 1.00 -1.70 -17.16
C ASP A 42 2.15 -2.53 -16.60
N LEU A 43 2.62 -2.21 -15.39
CA LEU A 43 3.71 -2.94 -14.73
C LEU A 43 3.29 -4.35 -14.31
N LEU A 44 2.05 -4.53 -13.85
CA LEU A 44 1.53 -5.81 -13.38
C LEU A 44 0.99 -6.70 -14.50
N ARG A 45 0.73 -6.16 -15.70
CA ARG A 45 0.14 -6.91 -16.82
C ARG A 45 0.83 -8.27 -17.09
N PRO A 46 2.17 -8.37 -17.16
CA PRO A 46 2.82 -9.66 -17.40
C PRO A 46 2.60 -10.67 -16.27
N VAL A 47 2.53 -10.19 -15.02
CA VAL A 47 2.32 -11.02 -13.83
C VAL A 47 0.85 -11.45 -13.77
N LEU A 48 -0.09 -10.52 -13.93
CA LEU A 48 -1.53 -10.79 -13.86
C LEU A 48 -2.01 -11.71 -14.99
N ALA A 49 -1.37 -11.66 -16.17
CA ALA A 49 -1.66 -12.56 -17.28
C ALA A 49 -1.42 -14.05 -16.96
N THR A 50 -0.67 -14.37 -15.90
CA THR A 50 -0.45 -15.76 -15.48
C THR A 50 -1.54 -16.30 -14.54
N GLY A 51 -2.52 -15.49 -14.15
CA GLY A 51 -3.54 -15.86 -13.18
C GLY A 51 -2.98 -16.09 -11.76
N PRO A 52 -2.25 -15.13 -11.16
CA PRO A 52 -1.56 -15.32 -9.89
C PRO A 52 -2.53 -15.42 -8.71
N ASP A 53 -2.12 -16.16 -7.67
CA ASP A 53 -2.65 -15.98 -6.33
C ASP A 53 -1.96 -14.77 -5.69
N VAL A 54 -2.73 -13.80 -5.24
CA VAL A 54 -2.24 -12.53 -4.72
C VAL A 54 -2.46 -12.45 -3.22
N VAL A 55 -1.45 -11.98 -2.50
CA VAL A 55 -1.61 -11.45 -1.14
C VAL A 55 -1.48 -9.94 -1.21
N HIS A 56 -2.54 -9.20 -0.85
CA HIS A 56 -2.49 -7.75 -0.70
C HIS A 56 -2.20 -7.40 0.75
N TRP A 57 -1.02 -6.85 0.97
CA TRP A 57 -0.57 -6.45 2.29
C TRP A 57 -1.03 -5.05 2.64
N GLN A 58 -1.66 -4.91 3.82
CA GLN A 58 -2.31 -3.67 4.26
C GLN A 58 -3.43 -3.24 3.29
N SER A 59 -4.32 -4.20 3.02
CA SER A 59 -5.34 -4.11 1.98
C SER A 59 -6.43 -3.06 2.25
N GLY A 60 -6.51 -2.52 3.47
CA GLY A 60 -7.49 -1.52 3.84
C GLY A 60 -8.91 -1.97 3.52
N HIS A 61 -9.63 -1.15 2.76
CA HIS A 61 -11.01 -1.42 2.34
C HIS A 61 -11.14 -2.30 1.07
N GLY A 62 -10.05 -2.85 0.53
CA GLY A 62 -10.07 -3.88 -0.52
C GLY A 62 -10.51 -3.42 -1.91
N ALA A 63 -10.44 -2.13 -2.23
CA ALA A 63 -10.81 -1.65 -3.56
C ALA A 63 -9.83 -2.15 -4.64
N ASP A 64 -8.54 -2.17 -4.32
CA ASP A 64 -7.50 -2.65 -5.23
C ASP A 64 -7.58 -4.17 -5.43
N ASP A 65 -8.06 -4.92 -4.44
CA ASP A 65 -8.21 -6.37 -4.50
C ASP A 65 -9.17 -6.79 -5.60
N ILE A 66 -10.29 -6.10 -5.72
CA ILE A 66 -11.29 -6.34 -6.76
C ILE A 66 -10.74 -5.94 -8.13
N ALA A 67 -9.98 -4.86 -8.20
CA ALA A 67 -9.33 -4.45 -9.44
C ALA A 67 -8.22 -5.42 -9.87
N LEU A 68 -7.48 -6.03 -8.94
CA LEU A 68 -6.50 -7.09 -9.22
C LEU A 68 -7.18 -8.33 -9.80
N LEU A 69 -8.33 -8.76 -9.23
CA LEU A 69 -9.13 -9.85 -9.79
C LEU A 69 -9.62 -9.52 -11.20
N SER A 70 -10.17 -8.32 -11.39
CA SER A 70 -10.63 -7.84 -12.70
C SER A 70 -9.51 -7.77 -13.74
N ALA A 71 -8.27 -7.56 -13.28
CA ALA A 71 -7.08 -7.48 -14.14
C ALA A 71 -6.40 -8.85 -14.39
N GLY A 72 -6.91 -9.95 -13.81
CA GLY A 72 -6.48 -11.31 -14.13
C GLY A 72 -5.94 -12.14 -12.96
N ALA A 73 -5.93 -11.63 -11.72
CA ALA A 73 -5.61 -12.45 -10.57
C ALA A 73 -6.63 -13.59 -10.39
N ARG A 74 -6.17 -14.79 -10.02
CA ARG A 74 -7.03 -15.95 -9.75
C ARG A 74 -7.75 -15.83 -8.41
N SER A 75 -7.04 -15.34 -7.40
CA SER A 75 -7.53 -15.13 -6.06
C SER A 75 -6.79 -13.99 -5.38
N VAL A 76 -7.42 -13.32 -4.42
CA VAL A 76 -6.78 -12.32 -3.58
C VAL A 76 -7.07 -12.60 -2.12
N ILE A 77 -6.02 -12.57 -1.29
CA ILE A 77 -6.13 -12.52 0.17
C ILE A 77 -5.67 -11.16 0.64
N GLY A 78 -6.60 -10.34 1.10
CA GLY A 78 -6.28 -9.07 1.74
C GLY A 78 -5.93 -9.28 3.22
N VAL A 79 -4.86 -8.65 3.70
CA VAL A 79 -4.48 -8.66 5.11
C VAL A 79 -4.44 -7.25 5.64
N ASP A 80 -5.19 -6.98 6.69
CA ASP A 80 -5.19 -5.69 7.37
C ASP A 80 -5.39 -5.85 8.88
N TYR A 81 -4.86 -4.93 9.68
CA TYR A 81 -5.07 -4.99 11.12
C TYR A 81 -6.37 -4.33 11.57
N SER A 82 -7.05 -3.56 10.70
CA SER A 82 -8.36 -2.97 10.96
C SER A 82 -9.46 -3.99 10.70
N SER A 83 -10.15 -4.39 11.76
CA SER A 83 -11.30 -5.28 11.66
C SER A 83 -12.48 -4.62 10.94
N VAL A 84 -12.62 -3.31 11.07
CA VAL A 84 -13.65 -2.51 10.38
C VAL A 84 -13.40 -2.47 8.88
N ALA A 85 -12.16 -2.21 8.45
CA ALA A 85 -11.80 -2.17 7.04
C ALA A 85 -11.94 -3.55 6.39
N ALA A 86 -11.32 -4.59 6.98
CA ALA A 86 -11.38 -5.96 6.49
C ALA A 86 -12.82 -6.50 6.44
N GLY A 87 -13.64 -6.22 7.45
CA GLY A 87 -15.05 -6.62 7.45
C GLY A 87 -15.88 -5.94 6.37
N ALA A 88 -15.63 -4.66 6.10
CA ALA A 88 -16.29 -3.94 5.00
C ALA A 88 -15.82 -4.46 3.63
N ALA A 89 -14.53 -4.78 3.50
CA ALA A 89 -13.95 -5.37 2.30
C ALA A 89 -14.52 -6.76 2.02
N GLN A 90 -14.65 -7.63 3.05
CA GLN A 90 -15.23 -8.96 2.90
C GLN A 90 -16.70 -8.88 2.45
N ARG A 91 -17.53 -8.04 3.09
CA ARG A 91 -18.92 -7.87 2.65
C ARG A 91 -19.00 -7.46 1.18
N ARG A 92 -18.12 -6.57 0.74
CA ARG A 92 -18.08 -6.10 -0.66
C ARG A 92 -17.68 -7.21 -1.63
N ALA A 93 -16.70 -8.03 -1.25
CA ALA A 93 -16.30 -9.20 -2.03
C ALA A 93 -17.44 -10.22 -2.15
N ASP A 94 -18.18 -10.45 -1.05
CA ASP A 94 -19.32 -11.37 -1.01
C ASP A 94 -20.49 -10.85 -1.88
N GLU A 95 -20.81 -9.55 -1.80
CA GLU A 95 -21.86 -8.93 -2.61
C GLU A 95 -21.53 -8.96 -4.12
N LEU A 96 -20.27 -8.83 -4.48
CA LEU A 96 -19.80 -8.90 -5.88
C LEU A 96 -19.55 -10.35 -6.35
N GLY A 97 -19.59 -11.34 -5.46
CA GLY A 97 -19.36 -12.74 -5.79
C GLY A 97 -17.95 -13.02 -6.29
N VAL A 98 -16.95 -12.27 -5.82
CA VAL A 98 -15.56 -12.38 -6.28
C VAL A 98 -14.69 -13.24 -5.36
N ASN A 99 -13.64 -13.86 -5.90
CA ASN A 99 -12.73 -14.73 -5.16
C ASN A 99 -11.71 -13.93 -4.34
N CYS A 100 -12.20 -13.19 -3.34
CA CYS A 100 -11.40 -12.42 -2.41
C CYS A 100 -11.73 -12.78 -0.96
N ARG A 101 -10.72 -12.88 -0.10
CA ARG A 101 -10.86 -13.16 1.32
C ARG A 101 -10.01 -12.20 2.14
N TYR A 102 -10.46 -11.91 3.38
CA TYR A 102 -9.76 -10.96 4.23
C TYR A 102 -9.37 -11.58 5.56
N VAL A 103 -8.15 -11.30 5.98
CA VAL A 103 -7.57 -11.75 7.25
C VAL A 103 -7.26 -10.53 8.11
N VAL A 104 -7.78 -10.51 9.33
CA VAL A 104 -7.46 -9.46 10.31
C VAL A 104 -6.20 -9.86 11.05
N ALA A 105 -5.08 -9.21 10.75
CA ALA A 105 -3.80 -9.48 11.39
C ALA A 105 -2.90 -8.26 11.41
N ALA A 106 -2.05 -8.16 12.44
CA ALA A 106 -0.96 -7.21 12.42
C ALA A 106 0.16 -7.72 11.49
N LEU A 107 0.83 -6.77 10.82
CA LEU A 107 1.94 -7.05 9.93
C LEU A 107 3.23 -6.39 10.46
N PRO A 108 4.39 -7.00 10.22
CA PRO A 108 4.64 -8.29 9.61
C PRO A 108 4.20 -9.47 10.50
N GLY A 109 4.25 -10.69 9.97
CA GLY A 109 3.85 -11.91 10.68
C GLY A 109 2.42 -12.35 10.36
N ALA A 110 1.95 -12.14 9.12
CA ALA A 110 0.64 -12.62 8.69
C ALA A 110 0.47 -14.11 8.93
N PRO A 111 -0.69 -14.57 9.48
CA PRO A 111 -0.96 -15.99 9.74
C PRO A 111 -1.34 -16.72 8.44
N LEU A 112 -0.50 -16.61 7.43
CA LEU A 112 -0.62 -17.24 6.13
C LEU A 112 0.51 -18.26 5.95
N ALA A 113 0.25 -19.29 5.16
CA ALA A 113 1.24 -20.32 4.86
C ALA A 113 2.42 -19.76 4.05
N ASP A 114 3.59 -20.33 4.24
CA ASP A 114 4.77 -20.04 3.44
C ASP A 114 4.52 -20.43 1.97
N GLY A 115 5.02 -19.62 1.05
CA GLY A 115 4.87 -19.88 -0.38
C GLY A 115 3.41 -19.93 -0.86
N CYS A 116 2.53 -19.16 -0.29
CA CYS A 116 1.11 -19.13 -0.67
C CYS A 116 0.79 -18.16 -1.81
N ALA A 117 1.70 -17.25 -2.16
CA ALA A 117 1.46 -16.18 -3.12
C ALA A 117 2.40 -16.21 -4.34
N ASP A 118 1.87 -15.94 -5.52
CA ASP A 118 2.64 -15.65 -6.73
C ASP A 118 2.95 -14.14 -6.83
N LEU A 119 2.13 -13.31 -6.20
CA LEU A 119 2.31 -11.87 -6.11
C LEU A 119 1.96 -11.39 -4.70
N VAL A 120 2.88 -10.67 -4.07
CA VAL A 120 2.55 -9.79 -2.94
C VAL A 120 2.43 -8.37 -3.48
N TYR A 121 1.23 -7.80 -3.35
CA TYR A 121 0.92 -6.42 -3.73
C TYR A 121 0.78 -5.59 -2.46
N THR A 122 1.36 -4.39 -2.43
CA THR A 122 1.24 -3.45 -1.32
C THR A 122 1.53 -2.02 -1.78
N GLY A 123 1.11 -1.04 -0.99
CA GLY A 123 1.39 0.36 -1.30
C GLY A 123 0.25 1.31 -0.97
N LYS A 124 0.28 2.47 -1.62
CA LYS A 124 -0.71 3.54 -1.48
C LYS A 124 -0.88 4.01 -0.03
N GLY A 125 0.25 4.24 0.64
CA GLY A 125 0.30 4.68 2.03
C GLY A 125 0.42 3.53 3.03
N ALA A 126 0.92 2.38 2.61
CA ALA A 126 1.09 1.20 3.46
C ALA A 126 2.42 1.19 4.22
N LEU A 127 3.52 1.49 3.53
CA LEU A 127 4.87 1.30 4.05
C LEU A 127 5.22 2.22 5.24
N ILE A 128 4.62 3.40 5.27
CA ILE A 128 4.79 4.37 6.36
C ILE A 128 4.29 3.86 7.73
N TRP A 129 3.51 2.79 7.75
CA TRP A 129 3.00 2.15 8.97
C TRP A 129 3.89 0.99 9.44
N MET A 130 4.97 0.65 8.70
CA MET A 130 5.87 -0.45 9.02
C MET A 130 7.05 0.01 9.87
N PRO A 131 7.16 -0.46 11.14
CA PRO A 131 8.25 -0.05 12.03
C PRO A 131 9.61 -0.64 11.62
N ASP A 132 9.63 -1.80 10.98
CA ASP A 132 10.84 -2.54 10.60
C ASP A 132 10.72 -3.04 9.17
N LEU A 133 11.55 -2.49 8.28
CA LEU A 133 11.57 -2.85 6.86
C LEU A 133 12.21 -4.22 6.60
N ASP A 134 13.17 -4.64 7.40
CA ASP A 134 13.87 -5.91 7.18
C ASP A 134 12.94 -7.07 7.54
N THR A 135 12.25 -6.98 8.67
CA THR A 135 11.22 -7.96 9.05
C THR A 135 10.05 -7.95 8.06
N TRP A 136 9.64 -6.76 7.56
CA TRP A 136 8.62 -6.63 6.52
C TRP A 136 9.02 -7.33 5.23
N ALA A 137 10.24 -7.11 4.74
CA ALA A 137 10.72 -7.71 3.50
C ALA A 137 10.92 -9.24 3.64
N ALA A 138 11.42 -9.70 4.79
CA ALA A 138 11.59 -11.12 5.09
C ALA A 138 10.24 -11.87 5.10
N ASP A 139 9.18 -11.27 5.68
CA ASP A 139 7.86 -11.89 5.72
C ASP A 139 7.21 -11.92 4.32
N ILE A 140 7.44 -10.92 3.48
CA ILE A 140 7.05 -10.95 2.06
C ILE A 140 7.72 -12.11 1.33
N VAL A 141 9.04 -12.29 1.51
CA VAL A 141 9.76 -13.40 0.89
C VAL A 141 9.23 -14.76 1.36
N ARG A 142 8.88 -14.88 2.64
CA ARG A 142 8.25 -16.09 3.19
C ARG A 142 6.96 -16.44 2.45
N LEU A 143 6.10 -15.45 2.20
CA LEU A 143 4.81 -15.64 1.54
C LEU A 143 4.93 -15.96 0.04
N LEU A 144 5.95 -15.42 -0.63
CA LEU A 144 6.14 -15.61 -2.06
C LEU A 144 6.58 -17.05 -2.39
N ARG A 145 6.00 -17.62 -3.44
CA ARG A 145 6.55 -18.82 -4.10
C ARG A 145 7.90 -18.50 -4.78
N PRO A 146 8.75 -19.49 -5.06
CA PRO A 146 9.87 -19.29 -5.98
C PRO A 146 9.38 -18.67 -7.28
N SER A 147 10.11 -17.70 -7.79
CA SER A 147 9.73 -16.88 -8.95
C SER A 147 8.55 -15.92 -8.74
N GLY A 148 7.94 -15.87 -7.56
CA GLY A 148 6.88 -14.91 -7.21
C GLY A 148 7.40 -13.46 -7.15
N HIS A 149 6.49 -12.51 -7.20
CA HIS A 149 6.80 -11.08 -7.32
C HIS A 149 6.32 -10.28 -6.12
N LEU A 150 7.11 -9.29 -5.74
CA LEU A 150 6.69 -8.17 -4.90
C LEU A 150 6.40 -6.97 -5.81
N PHE A 151 5.23 -6.37 -5.69
CA PHE A 151 4.93 -5.07 -6.27
C PHE A 151 4.61 -4.06 -5.18
N LEU A 152 5.26 -2.92 -5.24
CA LEU A 152 5.06 -1.79 -4.34
C LEU A 152 4.82 -0.53 -5.16
N TYR A 153 3.70 0.17 -4.91
CA TYR A 153 3.43 1.50 -5.43
C TYR A 153 3.07 2.43 -4.27
N GLU A 154 3.95 3.35 -3.94
CA GLU A 154 3.91 4.05 -2.66
C GLU A 154 4.16 5.55 -2.82
N GLU A 155 3.76 6.33 -1.81
CA GLU A 155 4.15 7.71 -1.69
C GLU A 155 5.67 7.81 -1.61
N HIS A 156 6.24 8.75 -2.36
CA HIS A 156 7.69 8.97 -2.31
C HIS A 156 8.08 9.47 -0.91
N PRO A 157 9.13 8.93 -0.29
CA PRO A 157 9.53 9.30 1.08
C PRO A 157 9.84 10.78 1.29
N ALA A 158 10.08 11.52 0.21
CA ALA A 158 10.27 12.96 0.28
C ALA A 158 8.94 13.75 0.27
N ALA A 159 7.81 13.15 -0.15
CA ALA A 159 6.54 13.86 -0.28
C ALA A 159 6.03 14.48 1.03
N PRO A 160 6.19 13.86 2.22
CA PRO A 160 5.80 14.48 3.48
C PRO A 160 6.61 15.73 3.87
N LEU A 161 7.71 16.00 3.16
CA LEU A 161 8.56 17.17 3.45
C LEU A 161 8.02 18.47 2.90
N TRP A 162 7.13 18.42 1.88
CA TRP A 162 6.61 19.66 1.31
C TRP A 162 5.22 20.01 1.80
N SER A 163 4.94 21.33 1.79
CA SER A 163 3.55 21.78 1.88
C SER A 163 2.82 21.45 0.57
N TRP A 164 1.55 21.07 0.69
CA TRP A 164 0.64 20.88 -0.45
C TRP A 164 -0.12 22.16 -0.81
N ASP A 165 0.30 23.29 -0.24
CA ASP A 165 -0.23 24.59 -0.57
C ASP A 165 0.41 25.05 -1.90
N SER A 166 -0.39 25.21 -2.93
CA SER A 166 0.04 25.66 -4.24
C SER A 166 0.53 27.11 -4.21
N ASP A 167 0.02 27.92 -3.30
CA ASP A 167 0.34 29.35 -3.19
C ASP A 167 1.61 29.57 -2.35
N GLU A 168 1.98 28.56 -1.52
CA GLU A 168 3.17 28.61 -0.67
C GLU A 168 3.97 27.31 -0.70
N PRO A 169 4.52 26.90 -1.85
CA PRO A 169 5.32 25.68 -1.93
C PRO A 169 6.62 25.86 -1.13
N ARG A 170 6.75 25.12 -0.04
CA ARG A 170 7.91 25.17 0.87
C ARG A 170 8.23 23.82 1.48
N ILE A 171 9.48 23.66 1.91
CA ILE A 171 9.85 22.53 2.78
C ILE A 171 9.30 22.79 4.17
N ARG A 172 8.63 21.81 4.73
CA ARG A 172 8.07 21.86 6.09
C ARG A 172 9.19 21.86 7.12
N PRO A 173 9.22 22.82 8.08
CA PRO A 173 10.27 22.89 9.09
C PRO A 173 10.19 21.77 10.14
N ASP A 174 9.03 21.13 10.26
CA ASP A 174 8.74 20.06 11.20
C ASP A 174 8.95 18.65 10.62
N ARG A 175 9.52 18.54 9.42
CA ARG A 175 9.79 17.28 8.71
C ARG A 175 11.26 17.15 8.34
N SER A 176 11.74 15.91 8.36
CA SER A 176 13.09 15.58 7.88
C SER A 176 13.07 14.25 7.14
N TYR A 177 13.72 14.18 5.99
CA TYR A 177 13.90 12.98 5.19
C TYR A 177 14.62 11.85 5.96
N PHE A 178 15.48 12.24 6.93
CA PHE A 178 16.32 11.34 7.70
C PHE A 178 15.82 11.11 9.13
N ALA A 179 14.70 11.69 9.50
CA ALA A 179 14.08 11.39 10.80
C ALA A 179 13.58 9.94 10.81
N PRO A 180 13.54 9.25 11.97
CA PRO A 180 13.00 7.89 12.04
C PRO A 180 11.48 7.85 11.86
N SER A 181 10.78 8.91 12.27
CA SER A 181 9.31 8.99 12.23
C SER A 181 8.83 10.43 12.41
N HIS A 182 7.55 10.65 12.18
CA HIS A 182 6.84 11.88 12.55
C HIS A 182 5.39 11.57 12.95
N VAL A 183 4.76 12.50 13.65
CA VAL A 183 3.33 12.41 13.96
C VAL A 183 2.54 12.73 12.71
N ASN A 184 1.54 11.90 12.41
CA ASN A 184 0.63 12.10 11.30
C ASN A 184 -0.34 13.24 11.64
N ASP A 185 -0.42 14.24 10.78
CA ASP A 185 -1.29 15.42 10.91
C ASP A 185 -2.40 15.45 9.84
N SER A 186 -2.50 14.43 9.00
CA SER A 186 -3.49 14.31 7.94
C SER A 186 -4.51 13.19 8.23
N PHE A 187 -4.40 12.07 7.52
CA PHE A 187 -5.28 10.92 7.68
C PHE A 187 -4.44 9.65 7.96
N PRO A 188 -4.75 8.87 8.98
CA PRO A 188 -5.91 8.93 9.89
C PRO A 188 -5.80 9.94 11.05
N ALA A 189 -4.74 10.74 11.19
CA ALA A 189 -4.48 11.67 12.28
C ALA A 189 -4.54 11.02 13.69
N ASN A 190 -5.15 11.69 14.68
CA ASN A 190 -5.37 11.17 16.03
C ASN A 190 -4.08 10.69 16.74
N GLY A 191 -2.95 11.36 16.49
CA GLY A 191 -1.68 11.00 17.11
C GLY A 191 -1.01 9.76 16.52
N ALA A 192 -1.48 9.27 15.37
CA ALA A 192 -0.79 8.20 14.66
C ALA A 192 0.64 8.61 14.28
N VAL A 193 1.55 7.66 14.32
CA VAL A 193 2.97 7.87 13.99
C VAL A 193 3.27 7.20 12.65
N GLN A 194 3.78 7.98 11.73
CA GLN A 194 4.32 7.49 10.45
C GLN A 194 5.82 7.29 10.55
N TRP A 195 6.29 6.15 10.06
CA TRP A 195 7.70 5.86 9.97
C TRP A 195 8.29 6.51 8.72
N GLN A 196 9.25 7.41 8.93
CA GLN A 196 9.98 8.02 7.82
C GLN A 196 11.05 7.04 7.33
N ARG A 197 11.08 6.82 6.01
CA ARG A 197 12.06 5.94 5.36
C ARG A 197 12.73 6.70 4.23
N THR A 198 13.97 6.36 3.92
CA THR A 198 14.57 6.82 2.67
C THR A 198 14.26 5.82 1.56
N LEU A 199 14.21 6.26 0.31
CA LEU A 199 14.05 5.34 -0.82
C LEU A 199 15.19 4.30 -0.83
N ALA A 200 16.40 4.73 -0.49
CA ALA A 200 17.57 3.84 -0.37
C ALA A 200 17.34 2.73 0.69
N SER A 201 16.79 3.06 1.88
CA SER A 201 16.53 2.05 2.90
C SER A 201 15.48 1.03 2.46
N ILE A 202 14.43 1.47 1.77
CA ILE A 202 13.39 0.58 1.23
C ILE A 202 14.00 -0.41 0.23
N VAL A 203 14.76 0.10 -0.73
CA VAL A 203 15.39 -0.74 -1.76
C VAL A 203 16.41 -1.70 -1.14
N THR A 204 17.21 -1.22 -0.17
CA THR A 204 18.21 -2.04 0.52
C THR A 204 17.56 -3.20 1.28
N SER A 205 16.44 -2.97 1.99
CA SER A 205 15.71 -4.05 2.69
C SER A 205 15.13 -5.07 1.72
N VAL A 206 14.59 -4.64 0.59
CA VAL A 206 14.08 -5.55 -0.47
C VAL A 206 15.18 -6.43 -1.03
N ILE A 207 16.34 -5.84 -1.38
CA ILE A 207 17.50 -6.59 -1.90
C ILE A 207 18.11 -7.46 -0.80
N GLY A 208 18.22 -6.95 0.42
CA GLY A 208 18.77 -7.67 1.58
C GLY A 208 17.98 -8.91 1.95
N ALA A 209 16.67 -8.92 1.72
CA ALA A 209 15.82 -10.09 1.88
C ALA A 209 15.97 -11.14 0.75
N GLY A 210 16.83 -10.89 -0.25
CA GLY A 210 17.11 -11.81 -1.35
C GLY A 210 16.22 -11.63 -2.58
N LEU A 211 15.41 -10.59 -2.65
CA LEU A 211 14.61 -10.28 -3.83
C LEU A 211 15.49 -9.61 -4.91
N ARG A 212 15.31 -10.01 -6.17
CA ARG A 212 15.94 -9.37 -7.31
C ARG A 212 15.07 -8.23 -7.81
N LEU A 213 15.59 -7.00 -7.76
CA LEU A 213 14.93 -5.84 -8.30
C LEU A 213 14.79 -5.94 -9.82
N LEU A 214 13.59 -5.76 -10.34
CA LEU A 214 13.28 -5.77 -11.78
C LEU A 214 12.95 -4.37 -12.29
N HIS A 215 12.32 -3.53 -11.44
CA HIS A 215 11.92 -2.18 -11.78
C HIS A 215 11.96 -1.29 -10.55
N LEU A 216 12.40 -0.06 -10.73
CA LEU A 216 12.28 1.03 -9.79
C LEU A 216 12.12 2.33 -10.60
N ALA A 217 11.08 3.09 -10.32
CA ALA A 217 10.86 4.39 -10.92
C ALA A 217 10.20 5.34 -9.94
N GLU A 218 10.53 6.63 -10.07
CA GLU A 218 9.91 7.73 -9.34
C GLU A 218 8.91 8.45 -10.23
N HIS A 219 7.82 8.94 -9.64
CA HIS A 219 6.72 9.54 -10.39
C HIS A 219 6.37 10.92 -9.85
N PRO A 220 6.12 11.90 -10.74
CA PRO A 220 5.74 13.25 -10.34
C PRO A 220 4.30 13.34 -9.84
N ALA A 221 3.41 12.44 -10.26
CA ALA A 221 2.00 12.45 -9.87
C ALA A 221 1.78 11.65 -8.57
N PRO A 222 1.02 12.19 -7.59
CA PRO A 222 0.61 11.44 -6.42
C PRO A 222 -0.53 10.49 -6.75
N PHE A 223 -0.52 9.28 -6.17
CA PHE A 223 -1.58 8.28 -6.38
C PHE A 223 -2.89 8.60 -5.64
N TRP A 224 -2.81 9.36 -4.56
CA TRP A 224 -3.95 9.64 -3.68
C TRP A 224 -4.66 10.96 -3.97
N ARG A 225 -4.17 11.76 -4.92
CA ARG A 225 -4.81 12.98 -5.40
C ARG A 225 -5.27 12.81 -6.85
N MET A 226 -6.55 13.05 -7.10
CA MET A 226 -7.09 13.17 -8.44
C MET A 226 -6.67 14.52 -9.01
N GLY A 227 -6.08 14.57 -10.21
CA GLY A 227 -5.66 15.83 -10.84
C GLY A 227 -4.25 15.81 -11.42
N GLY A 228 -3.61 14.63 -11.45
CA GLY A 228 -2.30 14.48 -12.10
C GLY A 228 -1.20 15.31 -11.44
N VAL A 229 -0.26 15.79 -12.24
CA VAL A 229 0.91 16.56 -11.77
C VAL A 229 0.52 17.94 -11.21
N GLU A 230 -0.58 18.52 -11.68
CA GLU A 230 -1.07 19.82 -11.24
C GLU A 230 -1.57 19.78 -9.79
N ALA A 231 -1.99 18.61 -9.31
CA ALA A 231 -2.41 18.39 -7.93
C ALA A 231 -1.22 18.13 -6.99
N ALA A 232 -0.02 17.93 -7.53
CA ALA A 232 1.18 17.67 -6.76
C ALA A 232 1.81 18.98 -6.28
N ALA A 233 2.40 18.95 -5.06
CA ALA A 233 3.24 20.03 -4.62
C ALA A 233 4.37 20.25 -5.65
N TRP A 234 4.76 21.50 -5.88
CA TRP A 234 5.79 21.87 -6.85
C TRP A 234 5.45 21.53 -8.32
N ASN A 235 4.17 21.36 -8.64
CA ASN A 235 3.67 21.07 -10.00
C ASN A 235 4.43 19.92 -10.68
N GLY A 236 4.62 18.81 -9.97
CA GLY A 236 5.31 17.63 -10.48
C GLY A 236 6.82 17.78 -10.70
N ARG A 237 7.43 18.84 -10.18
CA ARG A 237 8.90 19.06 -10.27
C ARG A 237 9.70 18.18 -9.32
N LEU A 238 9.02 17.53 -8.38
CA LEU A 238 9.59 16.64 -7.37
C LEU A 238 8.87 15.30 -7.40
N PRO A 239 9.52 14.21 -6.95
CA PRO A 239 8.87 12.91 -6.90
C PRO A 239 7.78 12.90 -5.82
N ASN A 240 6.58 12.45 -6.18
CA ASN A 240 5.44 12.31 -5.28
C ASN A 240 5.04 10.85 -5.02
N ALA A 241 5.43 9.95 -5.90
CA ALA A 241 5.25 8.51 -5.72
C ALA A 241 6.45 7.76 -6.31
N PHE A 242 6.56 6.49 -5.98
CA PHE A 242 7.51 5.58 -6.63
C PHE A 242 6.87 4.21 -6.83
N SER A 243 7.36 3.46 -7.80
CA SER A 243 6.98 2.06 -8.04
C SER A 243 8.19 1.16 -8.00
N LEU A 244 8.02 -0.03 -7.44
CA LEU A 244 9.04 -1.07 -7.36
C LEU A 244 8.42 -2.42 -7.74
N LEU A 245 9.09 -3.16 -8.61
CA LEU A 245 8.81 -4.56 -8.88
C LEU A 245 10.05 -5.38 -8.60
N ALA A 246 9.93 -6.40 -7.78
CA ALA A 246 11.01 -7.31 -7.48
C ALA A 246 10.53 -8.77 -7.58
N ARG A 247 11.45 -9.71 -7.72
CA ARG A 247 11.14 -11.15 -7.89
C ARG A 247 11.93 -11.99 -6.91
N ARG A 248 11.29 -12.97 -6.30
CA ARG A 248 11.97 -14.04 -5.57
C ARG A 248 12.68 -14.95 -6.57
N PRO A 249 13.99 -15.22 -6.42
CA PRO A 249 14.74 -16.18 -7.24
C PRO A 249 14.13 -17.58 -7.25
#